data_1b8f6d141d40b871e3fda80f2235c30e
#
_entry.id   1b8f6d141d40b871e3fda80f2235c30e
#
_cell.length_a   1.000
_cell.length_b   1.000
_cell.length_c   1.000
_cell.angle_alpha   90.00
_cell.angle_beta   90.00
_cell.angle_gamma   90.00
#
_symmetry.space_group_name_H-M   'P 1'
#
loop_
_entity.id
_entity.type
_entity.pdbx_description
1 polymer ?
#
loop_
_entity_poly.entity_id
_entity_poly.type
_entity_poly.pdbx_seq_one_letter_code
_entity_poly.pdbx_strand_id
1 'polypeptide(L)'
;LAAKHSVVIDNSSFFRMDPDVPLIVPQVNKDHLKNVKKNIIANPNCSTAQLVIVLKSLNDAFKIKRIVISTYQSTSGAGKKPMDELIDQTKLILDNKNFEVKNFTKQIAFNAIPHIDSFSDDGYTKEELKMIKETNKILGTKIDITATCVRIPVLVSHAESVNIEFENDFTIKKVKELLNTSEGCKVVDENSDGGYITPIDAEGKNETFISRIRKDNSKKNSLNMWIVSDNLLRGAALNAVEIAEAYIKR
;
A
#
# COMPACT_ATOMS: atom_id res chain seq x y z
N LEU A 1 5.36 -22.40 16.63
CA LEU A 1 6.18 -22.73 17.82
C LEU A 1 6.46 -21.45 18.64
N ALA A 2 6.97 -20.37 18.04
CA ALA A 2 7.31 -19.12 18.76
C ALA A 2 6.14 -18.51 19.55
N ALA A 3 4.94 -18.50 19.00
CA ALA A 3 3.75 -17.92 19.64
C ALA A 3 3.29 -18.64 20.93
N LYS A 4 3.90 -19.76 21.28
CA LYS A 4 3.69 -20.42 22.59
C LYS A 4 4.42 -19.70 23.74
N HIS A 5 5.47 -18.94 23.45
CA HIS A 5 6.36 -18.35 24.43
C HIS A 5 6.56 -16.84 24.26
N SER A 6 6.14 -16.29 23.14
CA SER A 6 6.34 -14.89 22.77
C SER A 6 5.21 -14.40 21.88
N VAL A 7 5.03 -13.08 21.81
CA VAL A 7 4.18 -12.48 20.77
C VAL A 7 4.98 -12.40 19.49
N VAL A 8 4.37 -12.82 18.39
CA VAL A 8 4.96 -12.86 17.05
C VAL A 8 4.30 -11.79 16.19
N ILE A 9 5.09 -10.92 15.59
CA ILE A 9 4.63 -10.02 14.51
C ILE A 9 4.95 -10.70 13.18
N ASP A 10 3.91 -11.09 12.46
CA ASP A 10 4.02 -11.89 11.24
C ASP A 10 3.86 -11.05 9.99
N ASN A 11 4.89 -11.04 9.14
CA ASN A 11 4.89 -10.33 7.84
C ASN A 11 4.33 -11.18 6.70
N SER A 12 4.06 -12.49 6.93
CA SER A 12 3.49 -13.34 5.89
C SER A 12 2.01 -13.03 5.64
N SER A 13 1.47 -13.50 4.53
CA SER A 13 0.05 -13.36 4.24
C SER A 13 -0.84 -14.38 4.97
N PHE A 14 -0.23 -15.37 5.63
CA PHE A 14 -0.95 -16.55 6.14
C PHE A 14 -2.01 -16.21 7.19
N PHE A 15 -1.67 -15.37 8.17
CA PHE A 15 -2.55 -15.05 9.29
C PHE A 15 -3.39 -13.78 9.08
N ARG A 16 -3.16 -13.01 8.01
CA ARG A 16 -3.80 -11.70 7.82
C ARG A 16 -5.33 -11.74 7.85
N MET A 17 -5.93 -12.78 7.30
CA MET A 17 -7.39 -12.93 7.25
C MET A 17 -7.96 -13.86 8.33
N ASP A 18 -7.13 -14.39 9.24
CA ASP A 18 -7.59 -15.17 10.39
C ASP A 18 -8.41 -14.25 11.33
N PRO A 19 -9.67 -14.61 11.70
CA PRO A 19 -10.52 -13.76 12.53
C PRO A 19 -9.98 -13.53 13.95
N ASP A 20 -9.15 -14.44 14.47
CA ASP A 20 -8.54 -14.35 15.80
C ASP A 20 -7.16 -13.69 15.81
N VAL A 21 -6.66 -13.27 14.65
CA VAL A 21 -5.38 -12.57 14.50
C VAL A 21 -5.63 -11.13 14.07
N PRO A 22 -5.26 -10.14 14.90
CA PRO A 22 -5.39 -8.73 14.51
C PRO A 22 -4.43 -8.39 13.37
N LEU A 23 -4.94 -7.69 12.36
CA LEU A 23 -4.19 -7.14 11.24
C LEU A 23 -4.01 -5.64 11.51
N ILE A 24 -2.78 -5.19 11.75
CA ILE A 24 -2.52 -3.91 12.40
C ILE A 24 -1.71 -2.95 11.54
N VAL A 25 -2.23 -1.73 11.46
CA VAL A 25 -1.50 -0.51 11.13
C VAL A 25 -1.70 0.46 12.30
N PRO A 26 -0.69 0.75 13.13
CA PRO A 26 -0.87 1.45 14.41
C PRO A 26 -1.58 2.81 14.28
N GLN A 27 -1.34 3.55 13.22
CA GLN A 27 -1.99 4.84 12.93
C GLN A 27 -3.50 4.70 12.65
N VAL A 28 -3.97 3.47 12.40
CA VAL A 28 -5.36 3.22 11.96
C VAL A 28 -6.17 2.50 13.05
N ASN A 29 -5.63 1.41 13.60
CA ASN A 29 -6.39 0.48 14.42
C ASN A 29 -5.61 -0.13 15.60
N LYS A 30 -4.68 0.63 16.21
CA LYS A 30 -3.89 0.18 17.38
C LYS A 30 -4.72 -0.37 18.53
N ASP A 31 -5.97 0.07 18.67
CA ASP A 31 -6.87 -0.41 19.72
C ASP A 31 -7.18 -1.90 19.61
N HIS A 32 -7.04 -2.51 18.42
CA HIS A 32 -7.20 -3.95 18.23
C HIS A 32 -6.08 -4.75 18.89
N LEU A 33 -4.95 -4.13 19.27
CA LEU A 33 -3.86 -4.76 20.02
C LEU A 33 -4.26 -5.17 21.45
N LYS A 34 -5.36 -4.64 21.97
CA LYS A 34 -5.91 -5.05 23.29
C LYS A 34 -6.38 -6.51 23.32
N ASN A 35 -6.62 -7.12 22.16
CA ASN A 35 -7.18 -8.47 22.05
C ASN A 35 -6.36 -9.36 21.10
N VAL A 36 -5.15 -9.74 21.53
CA VAL A 36 -4.25 -10.64 20.78
C VAL A 36 -4.43 -12.07 21.30
N LYS A 37 -5.39 -12.82 20.73
CA LYS A 37 -5.78 -14.15 21.24
C LYS A 37 -4.75 -15.25 20.99
N LYS A 38 -4.07 -15.23 19.84
CA LYS A 38 -3.14 -16.30 19.41
C LYS A 38 -1.67 -15.97 19.64
N ASN A 39 -1.36 -14.86 20.35
CA ASN A 39 -0.01 -14.30 20.44
C ASN A 39 0.64 -14.02 19.06
N ILE A 40 -0.20 -13.78 18.04
CA ILE A 40 0.22 -13.43 16.69
C ILE A 40 -0.46 -12.12 16.34
N ILE A 41 0.31 -11.19 15.78
CA ILE A 41 -0.14 -9.93 15.20
C ILE A 41 0.29 -9.92 13.75
N ALA A 42 -0.64 -9.78 12.82
CA ALA A 42 -0.32 -9.75 11.39
C ALA A 42 0.04 -8.33 10.93
N ASN A 43 1.12 -8.24 10.16
CA ASN A 43 1.51 -7.06 9.42
C ASN A 43 0.89 -7.12 8.02
N PRO A 44 0.24 -6.06 7.51
CA PRO A 44 -0.49 -6.10 6.24
C PRO A 44 0.44 -6.18 5.02
N ASN A 45 -0.18 -6.31 3.85
CA ASN A 45 0.46 -6.12 2.56
C ASN A 45 1.02 -4.69 2.45
N CYS A 46 2.16 -4.53 1.76
CA CYS A 46 2.87 -3.25 1.67
C CYS A 46 2.03 -2.13 1.04
N SER A 47 1.31 -2.43 -0.04
CA SER A 47 0.40 -1.46 -0.67
C SER A 47 -0.80 -1.16 0.24
N THR A 48 -1.35 -2.17 0.92
CA THR A 48 -2.44 -1.96 1.88
C THR A 48 -2.02 -1.05 3.03
N ALA A 49 -0.80 -1.21 3.59
CA ALA A 49 -0.34 -0.41 4.72
C ALA A 49 -0.32 1.09 4.39
N GLN A 50 0.27 1.48 3.26
CA GLN A 50 0.32 2.89 2.83
C GLN A 50 -1.07 3.45 2.50
N LEU A 51 -1.95 2.62 1.93
CA LEU A 51 -3.30 3.04 1.55
C LEU A 51 -4.17 3.35 2.78
N VAL A 52 -4.24 2.44 3.75
CA VAL A 52 -5.17 2.59 4.89
C VAL A 52 -4.83 3.75 5.82
N ILE A 53 -3.56 4.15 5.91
CA ILE A 53 -3.14 5.33 6.67
C ILE A 53 -3.80 6.59 6.09
N VAL A 54 -3.84 6.69 4.76
CA VAL A 54 -4.49 7.81 4.05
C VAL A 54 -6.00 7.72 4.16
N LEU A 55 -6.57 6.52 4.01
CA LEU A 55 -8.01 6.33 4.01
C LEU A 55 -8.67 6.58 5.37
N LYS A 56 -7.96 6.32 6.48
CA LYS A 56 -8.55 6.39 7.84
C LYS A 56 -9.22 7.74 8.12
N SER A 57 -8.47 8.83 8.03
CA SER A 57 -8.98 10.17 8.32
C SER A 57 -10.06 10.62 7.34
N LEU A 58 -9.95 10.21 6.07
CA LEU A 58 -10.96 10.53 5.05
C LEU A 58 -12.24 9.74 5.28
N ASN A 59 -12.15 8.46 5.67
CA ASN A 59 -13.32 7.64 5.97
C ASN A 59 -14.07 8.15 7.21
N ASP A 60 -13.33 8.53 8.25
CA ASP A 60 -13.92 9.09 9.48
C ASP A 60 -14.70 10.38 9.20
N ALA A 61 -14.17 11.25 8.33
CA ALA A 61 -14.76 12.53 8.03
C ALA A 61 -15.88 12.48 6.97
N PHE A 62 -15.72 11.71 5.91
CA PHE A 62 -16.56 11.80 4.72
C PHE A 62 -17.30 10.52 4.37
N LYS A 63 -17.02 9.39 5.02
CA LYS A 63 -17.58 8.07 4.76
C LYS A 63 -17.29 7.59 3.34
N ILE A 64 -16.31 6.73 3.21
CA ILE A 64 -15.93 6.18 1.92
C ILE A 64 -16.95 5.13 1.49
N LYS A 65 -17.49 5.29 0.29
CA LYS A 65 -18.43 4.38 -0.34
C LYS A 65 -17.75 3.40 -1.29
N ARG A 66 -16.86 3.90 -2.13
CA ARG A 66 -16.18 3.11 -3.17
C ARG A 66 -14.76 3.60 -3.42
N ILE A 67 -13.87 2.67 -3.75
CA ILE A 67 -12.47 2.95 -4.11
C ILE A 67 -12.10 2.20 -5.39
N VAL A 68 -11.44 2.89 -6.30
CA VAL A 68 -10.75 2.31 -7.45
C VAL A 68 -9.27 2.58 -7.30
N ILE A 69 -8.45 1.51 -7.37
CA ILE A 69 -7.02 1.58 -7.14
C ILE A 69 -6.28 1.00 -8.33
N SER A 70 -5.28 1.73 -8.81
CA SER A 70 -4.23 1.17 -9.68
C SER A 70 -2.90 1.34 -8.97
N THR A 71 -2.20 0.24 -8.70
CA THR A 71 -0.89 0.29 -8.06
C THR A 71 0.22 0.28 -9.10
N TYR A 72 1.33 0.91 -8.74
CA TYR A 72 2.59 0.94 -9.50
C TYR A 72 3.69 0.46 -8.55
N GLN A 73 3.88 -0.88 -8.51
CA GLN A 73 4.69 -1.52 -7.50
C GLN A 73 6.12 -1.79 -7.98
N SER A 74 7.08 -1.37 -7.19
CA SER A 74 8.51 -1.61 -7.42
C SER A 74 8.89 -3.08 -7.30
N THR A 75 10.03 -3.45 -7.88
CA THR A 75 10.54 -4.82 -7.91
C THR A 75 10.97 -5.33 -6.53
N SER A 76 11.32 -4.44 -5.58
CA SER A 76 11.67 -4.81 -4.19
C SER A 76 10.55 -5.56 -3.46
N GLY A 77 9.29 -5.30 -3.80
CA GLY A 77 8.15 -6.01 -3.24
C GLY A 77 8.15 -7.51 -3.55
N ALA A 78 8.88 -7.95 -4.58
CA ALA A 78 9.10 -9.34 -4.91
C ALA A 78 10.45 -9.89 -4.37
N GLY A 79 11.28 -9.04 -3.75
CA GLY A 79 12.53 -9.40 -3.11
C GLY A 79 13.80 -9.04 -3.91
N LYS A 80 14.97 -9.42 -3.36
CA LYS A 80 16.27 -9.03 -3.90
C LYS A 80 16.53 -9.57 -5.32
N LYS A 81 16.22 -10.84 -5.58
CA LYS A 81 16.44 -11.45 -6.91
C LYS A 81 15.68 -10.75 -8.04
N PRO A 82 14.39 -10.39 -7.89
CA PRO A 82 13.68 -9.55 -8.86
C PRO A 82 14.27 -8.15 -9.05
N MET A 83 14.82 -7.53 -8.01
CA MET A 83 15.53 -6.25 -8.16
C MET A 83 16.79 -6.42 -9.01
N ASP A 84 17.59 -7.45 -8.74
CA ASP A 84 18.80 -7.75 -9.51
C ASP A 84 18.45 -8.06 -10.97
N GLU A 85 17.38 -8.81 -11.21
CA GLU A 85 16.90 -9.10 -12.57
C GLU A 85 16.53 -7.83 -13.35
N LEU A 86 15.87 -6.86 -12.72
CA LEU A 86 15.60 -5.56 -13.37
C LEU A 86 16.88 -4.87 -13.79
N ILE A 87 17.90 -4.82 -12.91
CA ILE A 87 19.19 -4.20 -13.19
C ILE A 87 19.90 -4.92 -14.34
N ASP A 88 19.94 -6.24 -14.29
CA ASP A 88 20.64 -7.07 -15.28
C ASP A 88 19.94 -7.01 -16.65
N GLN A 89 18.60 -7.12 -16.70
CA GLN A 89 17.85 -6.94 -17.94
C GLN A 89 18.12 -5.56 -18.55
N THR A 90 18.12 -4.50 -17.72
CA THR A 90 18.39 -3.12 -18.20
C THR A 90 19.77 -3.02 -18.86
N LYS A 91 20.83 -3.55 -18.21
CA LYS A 91 22.18 -3.55 -18.75
C LYS A 91 22.27 -4.35 -20.06
N LEU A 92 21.73 -5.57 -20.06
CA LEU A 92 21.78 -6.44 -21.23
C LEU A 92 21.05 -5.87 -22.44
N ILE A 93 19.89 -5.24 -22.22
CA ILE A 93 19.13 -4.56 -23.29
C ILE A 93 19.94 -3.39 -23.88
N LEU A 94 20.54 -2.54 -23.03
CA LEU A 94 21.36 -1.42 -23.49
C LEU A 94 22.62 -1.87 -24.24
N ASP A 95 23.17 -3.04 -23.88
CA ASP A 95 24.29 -3.68 -24.55
C ASP A 95 23.90 -4.47 -25.81
N ASN A 96 22.61 -4.49 -26.20
CA ASN A 96 22.06 -5.33 -27.27
C ASN A 96 22.36 -6.83 -27.09
N LYS A 97 22.34 -7.32 -25.85
CA LYS A 97 22.55 -8.72 -25.48
C LYS A 97 21.23 -9.41 -25.15
N ASN A 98 21.19 -10.72 -25.38
CA ASN A 98 20.05 -11.55 -24.97
C ASN A 98 20.01 -11.72 -23.44
N PHE A 99 18.81 -11.88 -22.88
CA PHE A 99 18.57 -12.18 -21.47
C PHE A 99 17.41 -13.16 -21.33
N GLU A 100 17.31 -13.77 -20.14
CA GLU A 100 16.22 -14.64 -19.75
C GLU A 100 15.34 -13.95 -18.70
N VAL A 101 14.04 -14.18 -18.77
CA VAL A 101 13.08 -13.78 -17.72
C VAL A 101 12.99 -14.91 -16.71
N LYS A 102 13.31 -14.63 -15.42
CA LYS A 102 13.44 -15.67 -14.36
C LYS A 102 12.45 -15.48 -13.21
N ASN A 103 12.29 -14.28 -12.72
CA ASN A 103 11.48 -14.00 -11.53
C ASN A 103 10.15 -13.28 -11.86
N PHE A 104 9.96 -12.86 -13.09
CA PHE A 104 8.74 -12.23 -13.57
C PHE A 104 8.07 -13.07 -14.65
N THR A 105 6.82 -12.77 -14.96
CA THR A 105 6.09 -13.45 -16.03
C THR A 105 6.45 -12.95 -17.43
N LYS A 106 7.02 -11.75 -17.51
CA LYS A 106 7.49 -11.08 -18.73
C LYS A 106 8.71 -10.22 -18.38
N GLN A 107 9.42 -9.74 -19.41
CA GLN A 107 10.46 -8.72 -19.25
C GLN A 107 9.95 -7.57 -18.37
N ILE A 108 10.74 -7.19 -17.35
CA ILE A 108 10.42 -6.07 -16.46
C ILE A 108 11.11 -4.77 -16.88
N ALA A 109 12.35 -4.83 -17.38
CA ALA A 109 13.04 -3.64 -17.82
C ALA A 109 12.29 -2.94 -18.96
N PHE A 110 12.05 -1.63 -18.81
CA PHE A 110 11.30 -0.79 -19.76
C PHE A 110 9.85 -1.25 -20.02
N ASN A 111 9.21 -1.93 -19.04
CA ASN A 111 7.88 -2.50 -19.20
C ASN A 111 7.00 -2.30 -17.98
N ALA A 112 5.68 -2.41 -18.15
CA ALA A 112 4.69 -2.48 -17.06
C ALA A 112 3.95 -3.83 -17.17
N ILE A 113 3.93 -4.60 -16.08
CA ILE A 113 3.32 -5.93 -16.02
C ILE A 113 2.07 -5.86 -15.14
N PRO A 114 0.84 -5.91 -15.70
CA PRO A 114 -0.40 -5.85 -14.92
C PRO A 114 -0.74 -7.22 -14.29
N HIS A 115 0.21 -7.78 -13.57
CA HIS A 115 0.11 -9.10 -12.98
C HIS A 115 1.09 -9.24 -11.81
N ILE A 116 0.57 -9.34 -10.59
CA ILE A 116 1.34 -9.60 -9.37
C ILE A 116 0.65 -10.72 -8.60
N ASP A 117 1.41 -11.79 -8.25
CA ASP A 117 0.92 -13.02 -7.61
C ASP A 117 0.03 -13.85 -8.58
N SER A 118 -0.58 -14.93 -8.12
CA SER A 118 -1.38 -15.85 -8.95
C SER A 118 -2.80 -15.33 -9.16
N PHE A 119 -3.41 -15.68 -10.28
CA PHE A 119 -4.82 -15.42 -10.56
C PHE A 119 -5.74 -16.27 -9.68
N SER A 120 -6.90 -15.72 -9.38
CA SER A 120 -8.09 -16.41 -8.87
C SER A 120 -9.10 -16.62 -10.01
N ASP A 121 -10.15 -17.42 -9.73
CA ASP A 121 -11.13 -17.84 -10.76
C ASP A 121 -11.97 -16.68 -11.32
N ASP A 122 -12.08 -15.58 -10.57
CA ASP A 122 -12.82 -14.37 -10.96
C ASP A 122 -11.98 -13.36 -11.77
N GLY A 123 -10.73 -13.72 -12.11
CA GLY A 123 -9.81 -12.89 -12.90
C GLY A 123 -9.01 -11.87 -12.09
N TYR A 124 -9.28 -11.71 -10.79
CA TYR A 124 -8.40 -10.96 -9.90
C TYR A 124 -7.12 -11.74 -9.59
N THR A 125 -6.04 -11.02 -9.28
CA THR A 125 -4.86 -11.63 -8.68
C THR A 125 -4.97 -11.66 -7.15
N LYS A 126 -4.21 -12.56 -6.51
CA LYS A 126 -4.15 -12.60 -5.05
C LYS A 126 -3.66 -11.27 -4.45
N GLU A 127 -2.79 -10.55 -5.14
CA GLU A 127 -2.34 -9.23 -4.68
C GLU A 127 -3.50 -8.23 -4.64
N GLU A 128 -4.34 -8.19 -5.65
CA GLU A 128 -5.53 -7.35 -5.70
C GLU A 128 -6.55 -7.72 -4.61
N LEU A 129 -6.77 -9.02 -4.41
CA LEU A 129 -7.66 -9.51 -3.34
C LEU A 129 -7.12 -9.18 -1.93
N LYS A 130 -5.79 -9.16 -1.72
CA LYS A 130 -5.21 -8.69 -0.45
C LYS A 130 -5.58 -7.24 -0.21
N MET A 131 -5.38 -6.35 -1.19
CA MET A 131 -5.75 -4.94 -1.04
C MET A 131 -7.22 -4.76 -0.67
N ILE A 132 -8.13 -5.48 -1.31
CA ILE A 132 -9.57 -5.40 -1.06
C ILE A 132 -9.91 -5.88 0.36
N LYS A 133 -9.47 -7.10 0.71
CA LYS A 133 -9.87 -7.76 1.97
C LYS A 133 -9.18 -7.15 3.19
N GLU A 134 -7.87 -6.87 3.07
CA GLU A 134 -7.09 -6.33 4.18
C GLU A 134 -7.51 -4.89 4.50
N THR A 135 -7.77 -4.04 3.50
CA THR A 135 -8.28 -2.68 3.70
C THR A 135 -9.56 -2.68 4.50
N ASN A 136 -10.54 -3.51 4.11
CA ASN A 136 -11.81 -3.63 4.83
C ASN A 136 -11.63 -4.14 6.27
N LYS A 137 -10.75 -5.13 6.47
CA LYS A 137 -10.46 -5.66 7.80
C LYS A 137 -9.81 -4.63 8.72
N ILE A 138 -8.82 -3.87 8.23
CA ILE A 138 -8.09 -2.88 9.01
C ILE A 138 -8.99 -1.69 9.37
N LEU A 139 -9.78 -1.19 8.42
CA LEU A 139 -10.70 -0.08 8.65
C LEU A 139 -11.96 -0.46 9.44
N GLY A 140 -12.25 -1.77 9.57
CA GLY A 140 -13.44 -2.27 10.26
C GLY A 140 -14.75 -1.87 9.55
N THR A 141 -14.71 -1.67 8.24
CA THR A 141 -15.83 -1.20 7.41
C THR A 141 -15.98 -2.06 6.17
N LYS A 142 -17.14 -2.00 5.52
CA LYS A 142 -17.39 -2.64 4.23
C LYS A 142 -17.43 -1.56 3.15
N ILE A 143 -16.30 -1.38 2.48
CA ILE A 143 -16.15 -0.44 1.36
C ILE A 143 -16.09 -1.25 0.06
N ASP A 144 -16.73 -0.79 -1.01
CA ASP A 144 -16.63 -1.38 -2.33
C ASP A 144 -15.28 -0.99 -2.95
N ILE A 145 -14.38 -1.96 -3.13
CA ILE A 145 -13.02 -1.73 -3.61
C ILE A 145 -12.77 -2.60 -4.85
N THR A 146 -12.18 -2.00 -5.87
CA THR A 146 -11.56 -2.72 -6.98
C THR A 146 -10.12 -2.27 -7.15
N ALA A 147 -9.23 -3.20 -7.48
CA ALA A 147 -7.81 -2.94 -7.61
C ALA A 147 -7.24 -3.56 -8.90
N THR A 148 -6.26 -2.90 -9.49
CA THR A 148 -5.38 -3.44 -10.53
C THR A 148 -3.95 -3.25 -10.07
N CYS A 149 -3.22 -4.35 -9.87
CA CYS A 149 -1.85 -4.31 -9.38
C CYS A 149 -0.85 -4.47 -10.51
N VAL A 150 0.00 -3.45 -10.70
CA VAL A 150 0.97 -3.40 -11.80
C VAL A 150 2.39 -3.39 -11.26
N ARG A 151 3.24 -4.28 -11.75
CA ARG A 151 4.68 -4.25 -11.51
C ARG A 151 5.34 -3.32 -12.51
N ILE A 152 6.14 -2.38 -12.03
CA ILE A 152 6.86 -1.39 -12.85
C ILE A 152 8.37 -1.50 -12.66
N PRO A 153 9.19 -0.98 -13.60
CA PRO A 153 10.65 -1.08 -13.56
C PRO A 153 11.27 -0.03 -12.63
N VAL A 154 10.85 -0.06 -11.38
CA VAL A 154 11.35 0.77 -10.27
C VAL A 154 11.92 -0.15 -9.20
N LEU A 155 13.01 0.23 -8.55
CA LEU A 155 13.69 -0.63 -7.57
C LEU A 155 12.94 -0.65 -6.25
N VAL A 156 12.66 0.51 -5.65
CA VAL A 156 12.06 0.67 -4.32
C VAL A 156 10.89 1.65 -4.40
N SER A 157 10.01 1.60 -3.43
CA SER A 157 8.79 2.38 -3.25
C SER A 157 7.64 1.96 -4.17
N HIS A 158 6.45 1.91 -3.58
CA HIS A 158 5.20 1.67 -4.30
C HIS A 158 4.41 2.96 -4.44
N ALA A 159 3.80 3.13 -5.60
CA ALA A 159 2.87 4.21 -5.84
C ALA A 159 1.46 3.68 -6.15
N GLU A 160 0.45 4.50 -5.89
CA GLU A 160 -0.95 4.17 -6.12
C GLU A 160 -1.69 5.37 -6.70
N SER A 161 -2.43 5.15 -7.77
CA SER A 161 -3.46 6.06 -8.26
C SER A 161 -4.79 5.63 -7.67
N VAL A 162 -5.39 6.50 -6.86
CA VAL A 162 -6.59 6.17 -6.09
C VAL A 162 -7.72 7.12 -6.45
N ASN A 163 -8.89 6.57 -6.79
CA ASN A 163 -10.14 7.30 -6.92
C ASN A 163 -11.08 6.86 -5.80
N ILE A 164 -11.60 7.82 -5.04
CA ILE A 164 -12.46 7.58 -3.87
C ILE A 164 -13.80 8.28 -4.06
N GLU A 165 -14.91 7.56 -3.93
CA GLU A 165 -16.27 8.10 -3.82
C GLU A 165 -16.67 8.17 -2.36
N PHE A 166 -17.16 9.33 -1.91
CA PHE A 166 -17.65 9.56 -0.55
C PHE A 166 -19.17 9.65 -0.49
N GLU A 167 -19.74 9.32 0.67
CA GLU A 167 -21.15 9.58 0.96
C GLU A 167 -21.40 11.08 1.20
N ASN A 168 -20.52 11.73 1.94
CA ASN A 168 -20.64 13.13 2.34
C ASN A 168 -19.85 14.06 1.43
N ASP A 169 -20.31 15.30 1.32
CA ASP A 169 -19.60 16.35 0.58
C ASP A 169 -18.25 16.68 1.24
N PHE A 170 -17.29 17.06 0.41
CA PHE A 170 -15.95 17.45 0.85
C PHE A 170 -15.42 18.67 0.07
N THR A 171 -14.39 19.28 0.64
CA THR A 171 -13.57 20.28 -0.06
C THR A 171 -12.11 19.83 -0.11
N ILE A 172 -11.40 20.18 -1.19
CA ILE A 172 -9.96 19.86 -1.33
C ILE A 172 -9.15 20.44 -0.16
N LYS A 173 -9.49 21.66 0.28
CA LYS A 173 -8.85 22.29 1.44
C LYS A 173 -8.98 21.40 2.69
N LYS A 174 -10.19 20.91 2.99
CA LYS A 174 -10.42 20.05 4.16
C LYS A 174 -9.72 18.71 4.05
N VAL A 175 -9.68 18.11 2.86
CA VAL A 175 -8.90 16.88 2.60
C VAL A 175 -7.42 17.09 2.91
N LYS A 176 -6.82 18.17 2.37
CA LYS A 176 -5.39 18.47 2.62
C LYS A 176 -5.11 18.75 4.11
N GLU A 177 -5.99 19.46 4.81
CA GLU A 177 -5.88 19.70 6.25
C GLU A 177 -5.88 18.39 7.04
N LEU A 178 -6.84 17.50 6.78
CA LEU A 178 -6.94 16.20 7.45
C LEU A 178 -5.69 15.34 7.20
N LEU A 179 -5.25 15.24 5.95
CA LEU A 179 -4.09 14.43 5.60
C LEU A 179 -2.79 14.97 6.18
N ASN A 180 -2.62 16.30 6.26
CA ASN A 180 -1.43 16.92 6.87
C ASN A 180 -1.38 16.72 8.40
N THR A 181 -2.51 16.50 9.06
CA THR A 181 -2.59 16.21 10.50
C THR A 181 -2.62 14.72 10.82
N SER A 182 -2.75 13.85 9.81
CA SER A 182 -2.78 12.40 9.99
C SER A 182 -1.36 11.86 10.22
N GLU A 183 -1.19 11.13 11.31
CA GLU A 183 0.10 10.50 11.66
C GLU A 183 0.57 9.57 10.51
N GLY A 184 1.83 9.72 10.12
CA GLY A 184 2.44 8.95 9.04
C GLY A 184 2.14 9.46 7.63
N CYS A 185 1.31 10.50 7.47
CA CYS A 185 1.00 11.15 6.20
C CYS A 185 1.81 12.43 5.99
N LYS A 186 2.15 12.73 4.73
CA LYS A 186 2.75 14.00 4.32
C LYS A 186 2.21 14.43 2.97
N VAL A 187 1.53 15.57 2.91
CA VAL A 187 1.04 16.14 1.66
C VAL A 187 2.14 16.94 0.98
N VAL A 188 2.47 16.58 -0.27
CA VAL A 188 3.35 17.33 -1.18
C VAL A 188 2.56 17.46 -2.49
N ASP A 189 1.82 18.53 -2.63
CA ASP A 189 0.83 18.68 -3.69
C ASP A 189 0.75 20.15 -4.17
N GLU A 190 1.71 20.52 -5.01
CA GLU A 190 1.78 21.82 -5.68
C GLU A 190 1.37 21.65 -7.16
N ASN A 191 0.59 22.60 -7.66
CA ASN A 191 0.20 22.63 -9.09
C ASN A 191 1.30 23.28 -9.93
N SER A 192 2.50 22.72 -9.85
CA SER A 192 3.69 23.16 -10.58
C SER A 192 4.46 21.96 -11.12
N ASP A 193 5.39 22.18 -12.03
CA ASP A 193 6.25 21.14 -12.57
C ASP A 193 7.09 20.53 -11.44
N GLY A 194 6.98 19.21 -11.25
CA GLY A 194 7.67 18.49 -10.17
C GLY A 194 7.08 18.68 -8.77
N GLY A 195 5.93 19.36 -8.59
CA GLY A 195 5.28 19.61 -7.31
C GLY A 195 4.56 18.40 -6.70
N TYR A 196 5.12 17.20 -6.88
CA TYR A 196 4.59 15.91 -6.43
C TYR A 196 5.74 14.95 -6.06
N ILE A 197 5.42 13.87 -5.35
CA ILE A 197 6.40 12.84 -4.96
C ILE A 197 6.35 11.65 -5.91
N THR A 198 7.52 11.15 -6.29
CA THR A 198 7.72 9.94 -7.07
C THR A 198 8.31 8.81 -6.18
N PRO A 199 8.34 7.55 -6.67
CA PRO A 199 8.98 6.46 -5.92
C PRO A 199 10.42 6.75 -5.48
N ILE A 200 11.23 7.37 -6.31
CA ILE A 200 12.63 7.72 -5.99
C ILE A 200 12.68 8.72 -4.83
N ASP A 201 11.76 9.68 -4.79
CA ASP A 201 11.71 10.68 -3.73
C ASP A 201 11.29 10.10 -2.37
N ALA A 202 10.52 9.02 -2.38
CA ALA A 202 10.00 8.36 -1.17
C ALA A 202 10.94 7.28 -0.61
N GLU A 203 11.92 6.82 -1.38
CA GLU A 203 12.88 5.81 -0.93
C GLU A 203 13.63 6.28 0.33
N GLY A 204 13.72 5.39 1.33
CA GLY A 204 14.37 5.65 2.61
C GLY A 204 13.57 6.56 3.55
N LYS A 205 12.33 6.94 3.22
CA LYS A 205 11.49 7.81 4.07
C LYS A 205 10.39 7.01 4.77
N ASN A 206 10.02 7.48 5.96
CA ASN A 206 9.05 6.80 6.81
C ASN A 206 7.60 7.19 6.51
N GLU A 207 7.38 8.31 5.84
CA GLU A 207 6.06 8.88 5.58
C GLU A 207 5.40 8.22 4.37
N THR A 208 4.07 8.22 4.39
CA THR A 208 3.24 8.03 3.20
C THR A 208 2.98 9.41 2.60
N PHE A 209 3.46 9.64 1.39
CA PHE A 209 3.31 10.91 0.67
C PHE A 209 2.04 10.91 -0.16
N ILE A 210 1.34 12.05 -0.16
CA ILE A 210 0.11 12.26 -0.91
C ILE A 210 0.28 13.47 -1.83
N SER A 211 0.01 13.27 -3.10
CA SER A 211 0.11 14.28 -4.15
C SER A 211 -1.08 14.20 -5.10
N ARG A 212 -1.19 15.15 -6.02
CA ARG A 212 -2.19 15.16 -7.10
C ARG A 212 -3.63 15.06 -6.57
N ILE A 213 -3.90 15.71 -5.43
CA ILE A 213 -5.21 15.74 -4.77
C ILE A 213 -6.13 16.67 -5.55
N ARG A 214 -7.18 16.12 -6.15
CA ARG A 214 -8.13 16.87 -6.99
C ARG A 214 -9.50 16.21 -7.02
N LYS A 215 -10.54 17.00 -7.23
CA LYS A 215 -11.89 16.49 -7.47
C LYS A 215 -11.89 15.63 -8.75
N ASP A 216 -12.70 14.58 -8.74
CA ASP A 216 -13.07 13.87 -9.94
C ASP A 216 -14.25 14.61 -10.59
N ASN A 217 -14.02 15.22 -11.76
CA ASN A 217 -15.04 15.98 -12.47
C ASN A 217 -16.09 15.09 -13.16
N SER A 218 -15.83 13.79 -13.26
CA SER A 218 -16.72 12.81 -13.89
C SER A 218 -17.75 12.21 -12.93
N LYS A 219 -17.51 12.35 -11.62
CA LYS A 219 -18.34 11.74 -10.57
C LYS A 219 -18.49 12.65 -9.37
N LYS A 220 -19.73 12.91 -8.97
CA LYS A 220 -20.03 13.70 -7.77
C LYS A 220 -19.42 13.04 -6.54
N ASN A 221 -18.97 13.87 -5.58
CA ASN A 221 -18.37 13.45 -4.30
C ASN A 221 -17.19 12.50 -4.47
N SER A 222 -16.43 12.64 -5.55
CA SER A 222 -15.27 11.80 -5.81
C SER A 222 -13.97 12.57 -5.90
N LEU A 223 -12.90 11.93 -5.44
CA LEU A 223 -11.56 12.47 -5.27
C LEU A 223 -10.54 11.57 -5.97
N ASN A 224 -9.59 12.18 -6.66
CA ASN A 224 -8.40 11.49 -7.16
C ASN A 224 -7.18 11.93 -6.37
N MET A 225 -6.27 11.00 -6.09
CA MET A 225 -4.97 11.27 -5.47
C MET A 225 -3.90 10.28 -5.94
N TRP A 226 -2.66 10.65 -5.69
CA TRP A 226 -1.47 9.86 -5.89
C TRP A 226 -0.81 9.64 -4.54
N ILE A 227 -0.58 8.37 -4.16
CA ILE A 227 0.00 7.96 -2.88
C ILE A 227 1.31 7.26 -3.17
N VAL A 228 2.37 7.58 -2.43
CA VAL A 228 3.68 6.93 -2.57
C VAL A 228 4.29 6.70 -1.20
N SER A 229 4.89 5.52 -0.99
CA SER A 229 5.74 5.30 0.18
C SER A 229 6.82 4.23 -0.08
N ASP A 230 7.84 4.23 0.77
CA ASP A 230 8.82 3.14 0.78
C ASP A 230 8.16 1.85 1.27
N ASN A 231 8.05 0.88 0.35
CA ASN A 231 7.38 -0.40 0.61
C ASN A 231 8.16 -1.32 1.53
N LEU A 232 9.48 -1.13 1.67
CA LEU A 232 10.33 -1.91 2.58
C LEU A 232 10.27 -1.35 4.00
N LEU A 233 10.03 -0.05 4.16
CA LEU A 233 9.86 0.62 5.45
C LEU A 233 8.39 0.65 5.86
N ARG A 234 7.61 1.60 5.36
CA ARG A 234 6.19 1.78 5.72
C ARG A 234 5.36 0.54 5.43
N GLY A 235 5.61 -0.11 4.31
CA GLY A 235 4.90 -1.32 3.90
C GLY A 235 5.31 -2.60 4.64
N ALA A 236 6.42 -2.60 5.39
CA ALA A 236 6.97 -3.81 6.00
C ALA A 236 7.67 -3.54 7.34
N ALA A 237 8.97 -3.20 7.31
CA ALA A 237 9.81 -3.17 8.51
C ALA A 237 9.37 -2.11 9.51
N LEU A 238 9.11 -0.89 9.07
CA LEU A 238 8.70 0.21 9.95
C LEU A 238 7.35 -0.10 10.62
N ASN A 239 6.35 -0.55 9.85
CA ASN A 239 5.05 -0.90 10.42
C ASN A 239 5.16 -2.02 11.46
N ALA A 240 6.02 -3.02 11.22
CA ALA A 240 6.26 -4.10 12.19
C ALA A 240 6.91 -3.58 13.50
N VAL A 241 7.86 -2.65 13.40
CA VAL A 241 8.46 -1.99 14.59
C VAL A 241 7.42 -1.16 15.34
N GLU A 242 6.64 -0.34 14.64
CA GLU A 242 5.58 0.47 15.23
C GLU A 242 4.49 -0.39 15.91
N ILE A 243 4.16 -1.57 15.35
CA ILE A 243 3.29 -2.57 15.99
C ILE A 243 3.91 -3.03 17.33
N ALA A 244 5.20 -3.37 17.34
CA ALA A 244 5.89 -3.80 18.55
C ALA A 244 5.85 -2.71 19.62
N GLU A 245 6.18 -1.47 19.24
CA GLU A 245 6.14 -0.33 20.16
C GLU A 245 4.74 -0.07 20.72
N ALA A 246 3.72 -0.08 19.86
CA ALA A 246 2.33 0.11 20.26
C ALA A 246 1.84 -1.03 21.17
N TYR A 247 2.30 -2.26 20.93
CA TYR A 247 1.97 -3.42 21.75
C TYR A 247 2.59 -3.33 23.15
N ILE A 248 3.82 -2.87 23.27
CA ILE A 248 4.53 -2.72 24.57
C ILE A 248 3.93 -1.57 25.39
N LYS A 249 3.50 -0.50 24.74
CA LYS A 249 2.95 0.72 25.39
C LYS A 249 1.45 0.65 25.71
N ARG A 250 0.75 -0.45 25.39
CA ARG A 250 -0.71 -0.59 25.57
C ARG A 250 -1.16 -0.74 27.04
#